data_4eb5d404d30ff5c866b6a5f874fb0f24
#
_entry.id   4eb5d404d30ff5c866b6a5f874fb0f24
#
_cell.length_a   1.000
_cell.length_b   1.000
_cell.length_c   1.000
_cell.angle_alpha   90.00
_cell.angle_beta   90.00
_cell.angle_gamma   90.00
#
_symmetry.space_group_name_H-M   'P 1'
#
loop_
_entity.id
_entity.type
_entity.pdbx_description
1 polymer ?
#
loop_
_entity_poly.entity_id
_entity_poly.type
_entity_poly.pdbx_seq_one_letter_code
_entity_poly.pdbx_strand_id
1 'polypeptide(L)'
;MKWIPAWGENRIAGTVESRPDWVISRQRSWGVPLPVFYAKDGKVILDPKVIRKLADLVAQRGSNIWFESDDASLAKEVGLPPDTIKGTDTIDVWIDSGVSHKAVCAVHPELRDPADMYLEATDQHRGWFQSSLMTSIGLNNRAPYKICVTHGFVVDLDGKKISKSGTYEKPTAADHFVGKYGADLLRLWASSIDFTTDVPFSEEIFTRLADTYRRIRNTLRILLGNLHDFKSGSEESRK
;
A
#
# COMPACT_ATOMS: atom_id res chain seq x y z
N MET A 1 -10.02 10.63 -12.61
CA MET A 1 -9.79 9.61 -11.56
C MET A 1 -11.12 9.03 -11.15
N LYS A 2 -11.21 7.71 -10.88
CA LYS A 2 -12.44 7.03 -10.47
C LYS A 2 -12.30 6.53 -9.03
N TRP A 3 -13.30 6.78 -8.18
CA TRP A 3 -13.37 6.29 -6.79
C TRP A 3 -14.37 5.15 -6.67
N ILE A 4 -13.98 4.08 -5.99
CA ILE A 4 -14.82 2.91 -5.70
C ILE A 4 -14.66 2.57 -4.22
N PRO A 5 -15.66 2.79 -3.35
CA PRO A 5 -16.94 3.51 -3.61
C PRO A 5 -16.76 5.01 -3.90
N ALA A 6 -17.78 5.62 -4.47
CA ALA A 6 -17.74 7.05 -4.85
C ALA A 6 -17.50 8.01 -3.67
N TRP A 7 -17.93 7.67 -2.46
CA TRP A 7 -17.71 8.47 -1.25
C TRP A 7 -16.21 8.69 -0.93
N GLY A 8 -15.31 7.87 -1.49
CA GLY A 8 -13.86 8.02 -1.31
C GLY A 8 -13.33 9.38 -1.73
N GLU A 9 -13.92 9.99 -2.75
CA GLU A 9 -13.56 11.34 -3.22
C GLU A 9 -13.80 12.40 -2.13
N ASN A 10 -15.00 12.43 -1.56
CA ASN A 10 -15.33 13.39 -0.51
C ASN A 10 -14.48 13.17 0.75
N ARG A 11 -14.17 11.91 1.06
CA ARG A 11 -13.36 11.59 2.23
C ARG A 11 -11.92 12.09 2.10
N ILE A 12 -11.28 11.90 0.95
CA ILE A 12 -9.91 12.38 0.75
C ILE A 12 -9.86 13.90 0.65
N ALA A 13 -10.83 14.52 -0.02
CA ALA A 13 -10.94 15.97 -0.12
C ALA A 13 -11.03 16.60 1.28
N GLY A 14 -11.96 16.16 2.12
CA GLY A 14 -12.08 16.65 3.50
C GLY A 14 -10.82 16.40 4.35
N THR A 15 -10.08 15.31 4.09
CA THR A 15 -8.83 15.05 4.79
C THR A 15 -7.73 16.02 4.40
N VAL A 16 -7.62 16.37 3.12
CA VAL A 16 -6.65 17.35 2.61
C VAL A 16 -7.01 18.76 3.05
N GLU A 17 -8.27 19.17 2.93
CA GLU A 17 -8.75 20.50 3.31
C GLU A 17 -8.59 20.77 4.82
N SER A 18 -8.83 19.76 5.66
CA SER A 18 -8.71 19.91 7.12
C SER A 18 -7.26 19.95 7.62
N ARG A 19 -6.27 19.67 6.78
CA ARG A 19 -4.87 19.57 7.16
C ARG A 19 -3.94 20.16 6.10
N PRO A 20 -3.83 21.51 6.03
CA PRO A 20 -3.04 22.19 5.02
C PRO A 20 -1.53 21.96 5.17
N ASP A 21 -1.07 21.63 6.38
CA ASP A 21 0.36 21.44 6.68
C ASP A 21 0.68 19.98 6.99
N TRP A 22 1.84 19.54 6.50
CA TRP A 22 2.40 18.24 6.82
C TRP A 22 3.86 18.38 7.28
N VAL A 23 4.10 18.24 8.59
CA VAL A 23 5.44 18.17 9.14
C VAL A 23 6.06 16.83 8.77
N ILE A 24 7.06 16.86 7.90
CA ILE A 24 7.71 15.65 7.34
C ILE A 24 8.94 15.19 8.13
N SER A 25 9.44 15.97 9.06
CA SER A 25 10.58 15.58 9.92
C SER A 25 10.16 14.66 11.05
N ARG A 26 10.99 13.63 11.34
CA ARG A 26 10.81 12.69 12.44
C ARG A 26 12.12 12.51 13.19
N GLN A 27 12.04 12.42 14.52
CA GLN A 27 13.15 12.10 15.41
C GLN A 27 13.13 10.59 15.68
N ARG A 28 13.71 9.83 14.73
CA ARG A 28 13.77 8.36 14.77
C ARG A 28 15.21 7.88 14.57
N SER A 29 15.54 6.77 15.20
CA SER A 29 16.84 6.09 15.01
C SER A 29 16.94 5.31 13.71
N TRP A 30 15.83 5.09 13.02
CA TRP A 30 15.74 4.40 11.76
C TRP A 30 14.81 5.14 10.79
N GLY A 31 15.23 5.28 9.55
CA GLY A 31 14.47 5.89 8.46
C GLY A 31 15.35 6.54 7.42
N VAL A 32 14.75 7.02 6.32
CA VAL A 32 15.44 7.81 5.31
C VAL A 32 15.81 9.17 5.92
N PRO A 33 17.06 9.61 5.82
CA PRO A 33 17.47 10.90 6.37
C PRO A 33 16.76 12.06 5.67
N LEU A 34 16.36 13.06 6.42
CA LEU A 34 15.89 14.33 5.87
C LEU A 34 17.12 15.12 5.36
N PRO A 35 17.25 15.39 4.06
CA PRO A 35 18.47 15.94 3.46
C PRO A 35 18.60 17.44 3.68
N VAL A 36 18.68 17.87 4.94
CA VAL A 36 18.78 19.27 5.36
C VAL A 36 20.16 19.54 5.93
N PHE A 37 20.79 20.60 5.44
CA PHE A 37 22.03 21.11 5.97
C PHE A 37 21.81 22.46 6.68
N TYR A 38 22.63 22.73 7.67
CA TYR A 38 22.61 23.95 8.44
C TYR A 38 23.96 24.69 8.30
N ALA A 39 23.90 25.97 7.95
CA ALA A 39 25.07 26.82 7.99
C ALA A 39 25.50 27.01 9.44
N LYS A 40 26.73 27.52 9.64
CA LYS A 40 27.30 27.80 10.97
C LYS A 40 26.43 28.74 11.84
N ASP A 41 25.68 29.62 11.23
CA ASP A 41 24.74 30.54 11.90
C ASP A 41 23.36 29.90 12.17
N GLY A 42 23.21 28.60 11.92
CA GLY A 42 21.98 27.84 12.11
C GLY A 42 20.93 27.98 10.99
N LYS A 43 21.24 28.73 9.92
CA LYS A 43 20.32 28.84 8.79
C LYS A 43 20.23 27.54 8.00
N VAL A 44 19.00 27.18 7.64
CA VAL A 44 18.70 26.01 6.80
C VAL A 44 19.20 26.25 5.38
N ILE A 45 19.90 25.27 4.81
CA ILE A 45 20.35 25.25 3.42
C ILE A 45 19.46 24.27 2.65
N LEU A 46 18.58 24.80 1.79
CA LEU A 46 17.68 24.06 0.91
C LEU A 46 17.97 24.44 -0.55
N ASP A 47 19.20 24.16 -0.99
CA ASP A 47 19.58 24.39 -2.39
C ASP A 47 19.26 23.12 -3.23
N PRO A 48 18.41 23.21 -4.27
CA PRO A 48 18.12 22.10 -5.16
C PRO A 48 19.36 21.46 -5.81
N LYS A 49 20.44 22.22 -6.04
CA LYS A 49 21.68 21.69 -6.58
C LYS A 49 22.41 20.79 -5.58
N VAL A 50 22.42 21.19 -4.32
CA VAL A 50 23.00 20.40 -3.22
C VAL A 50 22.20 19.09 -3.05
N ILE A 51 20.87 19.18 -3.02
CA ILE A 51 19.99 18.03 -2.89
C ILE A 51 20.17 17.05 -4.05
N ARG A 52 20.31 17.52 -5.28
CA ARG A 52 20.56 16.65 -6.43
C ARG A 52 21.91 15.96 -6.37
N LYS A 53 22.98 16.68 -6.00
CA LYS A 53 24.30 16.06 -5.78
C LYS A 53 24.26 14.99 -4.70
N LEU A 54 23.55 15.25 -3.58
CA LEU A 54 23.36 14.27 -2.55
C LEU A 54 22.57 13.05 -3.07
N ALA A 55 21.52 13.27 -3.87
CA ALA A 55 20.77 12.18 -4.49
C ALA A 55 21.65 11.30 -5.42
N ASP A 56 22.56 11.91 -6.19
CA ASP A 56 23.53 11.19 -7.02
C ASP A 56 24.50 10.36 -6.17
N LEU A 57 24.97 10.90 -5.04
CA LEU A 57 25.81 10.16 -4.10
C LEU A 57 25.05 8.98 -3.46
N VAL A 58 23.80 9.20 -3.06
CA VAL A 58 22.92 8.15 -2.51
C VAL A 58 22.64 7.08 -3.55
N ALA A 59 22.43 7.42 -4.81
CA ALA A 59 22.25 6.46 -5.89
C ALA A 59 23.47 5.54 -6.09
N GLN A 60 24.68 6.05 -5.83
CA GLN A 60 25.94 5.30 -5.99
C GLN A 60 26.32 4.48 -4.75
N ARG A 61 26.08 5.01 -3.55
CA ARG A 61 26.61 4.48 -2.28
C ARG A 61 25.54 4.10 -1.24
N GLY A 62 24.27 4.31 -1.56
CA GLY A 62 23.14 4.10 -0.65
C GLY A 62 22.92 5.25 0.35
N SER A 63 21.76 5.26 1.00
CA SER A 63 21.37 6.32 1.95
C SER A 63 22.19 6.32 3.26
N ASN A 64 22.89 5.21 3.56
CA ASN A 64 23.76 5.12 4.74
C ASN A 64 24.89 6.16 4.74
N ILE A 65 25.29 6.65 3.55
CA ILE A 65 26.30 7.73 3.44
C ILE A 65 25.99 8.92 4.33
N TRP A 66 24.71 9.23 4.56
CA TRP A 66 24.30 10.31 5.44
C TRP A 66 24.75 10.11 6.88
N PHE A 67 24.70 8.87 7.36
CA PHE A 67 25.03 8.52 8.75
C PHE A 67 26.51 8.18 8.93
N GLU A 68 27.14 7.59 7.92
CA GLU A 68 28.53 7.11 7.95
C GLU A 68 29.58 8.22 7.72
N SER A 69 29.22 9.25 6.92
CA SER A 69 30.14 10.38 6.66
C SER A 69 30.11 11.40 7.78
N ASP A 70 31.23 12.01 8.09
CA ASP A 70 31.28 13.22 8.93
C ASP A 70 30.71 14.43 8.17
N ASP A 71 30.35 15.48 8.92
CA ASP A 71 29.70 16.67 8.37
C ASP A 71 30.55 17.38 7.33
N ALA A 72 31.84 17.56 7.59
CA ALA A 72 32.74 18.31 6.71
C ALA A 72 33.00 17.57 5.40
N SER A 73 33.17 16.24 5.47
CA SER A 73 33.38 15.38 4.29
C SER A 73 32.16 15.40 3.37
N LEU A 74 30.97 15.19 3.93
CA LEU A 74 29.74 15.19 3.12
C LEU A 74 29.42 16.59 2.56
N ALA A 75 29.60 17.64 3.36
CA ALA A 75 29.44 19.02 2.91
C ALA A 75 30.34 19.32 1.69
N LYS A 76 31.60 18.93 1.75
CA LYS A 76 32.56 19.10 0.63
C LYS A 76 32.11 18.34 -0.62
N GLU A 77 31.65 17.11 -0.48
CA GLU A 77 31.19 16.29 -1.61
C GLU A 77 29.98 16.93 -2.32
N VAL A 78 29.06 17.53 -1.57
CA VAL A 78 27.89 18.22 -2.17
C VAL A 78 28.16 19.66 -2.56
N GLY A 79 29.36 20.20 -2.24
CA GLY A 79 29.83 21.55 -2.61
C GLY A 79 29.42 22.64 -1.61
N LEU A 80 29.29 22.28 -0.35
CA LEU A 80 29.03 23.20 0.77
C LEU A 80 30.32 23.52 1.55
N PRO A 81 30.34 24.60 2.31
CA PRO A 81 31.44 24.91 3.22
C PRO A 81 31.67 23.82 4.27
N PRO A 82 32.94 23.60 4.72
CA PRO A 82 33.26 22.50 5.63
C PRO A 82 32.73 22.66 7.05
N ASP A 83 32.27 23.85 7.41
CA ASP A 83 31.63 24.17 8.69
C ASP A 83 30.09 24.01 8.67
N THR A 84 29.57 23.39 7.60
CA THR A 84 28.17 23.04 7.47
C THR A 84 27.86 21.78 8.28
N ILE A 85 26.71 21.75 8.96
CA ILE A 85 26.24 20.65 9.80
C ILE A 85 25.08 19.94 9.12
N LYS A 86 25.08 18.60 9.13
CA LYS A 86 23.94 17.78 8.68
C LYS A 86 22.81 17.78 9.70
N GLY A 87 21.57 17.74 9.23
CA GLY A 87 20.43 17.44 10.08
C GLY A 87 20.45 16.00 10.59
N THR A 88 19.82 15.77 11.74
CA THR A 88 19.72 14.44 12.36
C THR A 88 18.35 13.81 12.21
N ASP A 89 17.38 14.55 11.68
CA ASP A 89 16.01 14.09 11.49
C ASP A 89 15.90 13.10 10.32
N THR A 90 14.91 12.21 10.41
CA THR A 90 14.49 11.33 9.34
C THR A 90 13.22 11.85 8.68
N ILE A 91 12.94 11.41 7.46
CA ILE A 91 11.70 11.72 6.75
C ILE A 91 10.55 10.87 7.34
N ASP A 92 9.34 11.43 7.34
CA ASP A 92 8.11 10.68 7.60
C ASP A 92 8.00 9.52 6.62
N VAL A 93 7.82 8.30 7.12
CA VAL A 93 7.69 7.07 6.33
C VAL A 93 6.54 7.12 5.30
N TRP A 94 5.56 7.99 5.50
CA TRP A 94 4.52 8.22 4.51
C TRP A 94 5.01 8.92 3.24
N ILE A 95 6.17 9.59 3.28
CA ILE A 95 6.85 10.08 2.07
C ILE A 95 7.41 8.89 1.29
N ASP A 96 8.06 7.93 1.96
CA ASP A 96 8.66 6.76 1.31
C ASP A 96 7.59 5.98 0.52
N SER A 97 6.47 5.67 1.15
CA SER A 97 5.33 5.04 0.47
C SER A 97 4.64 6.00 -0.51
N GLY A 98 4.57 7.29 -0.19
CA GLY A 98 3.94 8.31 -1.02
C GLY A 98 4.61 8.51 -2.38
N VAL A 99 5.94 8.31 -2.48
CA VAL A 99 6.67 8.42 -3.76
C VAL A 99 6.76 7.12 -4.54
N SER A 100 6.07 6.06 -4.15
CA SER A 100 6.07 4.75 -4.82
C SER A 100 5.69 4.84 -6.31
N HIS A 101 4.80 5.77 -6.69
CA HIS A 101 4.48 6.06 -8.09
C HIS A 101 5.72 6.48 -8.90
N LYS A 102 6.68 7.18 -8.28
CA LYS A 102 7.92 7.66 -8.91
C LYS A 102 9.06 6.66 -8.76
N ALA A 103 9.23 6.12 -7.54
CA ALA A 103 10.35 5.24 -7.22
C ALA A 103 10.16 3.81 -7.75
N VAL A 104 8.93 3.38 -7.99
CA VAL A 104 8.60 2.02 -8.44
C VAL A 104 7.88 2.06 -9.79
N CYS A 105 6.68 2.65 -9.86
CA CYS A 105 5.85 2.57 -11.07
C CYS A 105 6.50 3.22 -12.30
N ALA A 106 7.20 4.35 -12.13
CA ALA A 106 7.86 5.04 -13.24
C ALA A 106 9.21 4.42 -13.65
N VAL A 107 9.78 3.52 -12.84
CA VAL A 107 11.10 2.91 -13.09
C VAL A 107 10.99 1.53 -13.72
N HIS A 108 9.99 0.73 -13.31
CA HIS A 108 9.79 -0.62 -13.81
C HIS A 108 9.03 -0.60 -15.16
N PRO A 109 9.59 -1.17 -16.23
CA PRO A 109 9.00 -1.10 -17.57
C PRO A 109 7.66 -1.84 -17.70
N GLU A 110 7.40 -2.82 -16.85
CA GLU A 110 6.14 -3.56 -16.78
C GLU A 110 5.03 -2.86 -15.99
N LEU A 111 5.37 -1.78 -15.27
CA LEU A 111 4.42 -0.97 -14.51
C LEU A 111 4.06 0.31 -15.25
N ARG A 112 3.03 1.00 -14.76
CA ARG A 112 2.54 2.25 -15.33
C ARG A 112 2.55 3.38 -14.30
N ASP A 113 2.90 4.59 -14.76
CA ASP A 113 2.73 5.84 -14.04
C ASP A 113 1.88 6.81 -14.90
N PRO A 114 0.62 7.14 -14.50
CA PRO A 114 -0.06 6.74 -13.27
C PRO A 114 -0.44 5.26 -13.23
N ALA A 115 -0.48 4.67 -12.03
CA ALA A 115 -0.93 3.32 -11.81
C ALA A 115 -2.40 3.15 -12.27
N ASP A 116 -2.76 1.96 -12.75
CA ASP A 116 -4.14 1.70 -13.16
C ASP A 116 -5.08 1.68 -11.95
N MET A 117 -4.62 1.12 -10.82
CA MET A 117 -5.43 1.02 -9.60
C MET A 117 -4.57 1.10 -8.34
N TYR A 118 -5.05 1.84 -7.32
CA TYR A 118 -4.65 1.71 -5.92
C TYR A 118 -5.78 1.04 -5.15
N LEU A 119 -5.45 0.05 -4.32
CA LEU A 119 -6.42 -0.72 -3.55
C LEU A 119 -5.92 -0.90 -2.12
N GLU A 120 -6.65 -0.34 -1.17
CA GLU A 120 -6.38 -0.44 0.26
C GLU A 120 -7.64 -0.15 1.10
N ALA A 121 -7.51 -0.24 2.44
CA ALA A 121 -8.60 0.02 3.37
C ALA A 121 -8.86 1.52 3.58
N THR A 122 -9.97 1.79 4.26
CA THR A 122 -10.50 3.15 4.50
C THR A 122 -9.55 4.08 5.25
N ASP A 123 -8.63 3.58 6.06
CA ASP A 123 -7.63 4.37 6.80
C ASP A 123 -6.59 5.02 5.86
N GLN A 124 -6.40 4.48 4.66
CA GLN A 124 -5.43 4.99 3.70
C GLN A 124 -5.82 6.32 3.03
N HIS A 125 -7.04 6.80 3.22
CA HIS A 125 -7.40 8.17 2.87
C HIS A 125 -6.61 9.22 3.68
N ARG A 126 -6.10 8.83 4.86
CA ARG A 126 -5.16 9.62 5.68
C ARG A 126 -3.78 8.97 5.75
N GLY A 127 -3.43 8.17 4.80
CA GLY A 127 -2.16 7.47 4.68
C GLY A 127 -1.66 7.48 3.24
N TRP A 128 -1.46 6.31 2.67
CA TRP A 128 -0.84 6.14 1.36
C TRP A 128 -1.59 6.79 0.19
N PHE A 129 -2.93 6.75 0.18
CA PHE A 129 -3.70 7.43 -0.87
C PHE A 129 -3.44 8.93 -0.87
N GLN A 130 -3.44 9.55 0.31
CA GLN A 130 -3.19 10.97 0.46
C GLN A 130 -1.75 11.34 0.16
N SER A 131 -0.78 10.64 0.76
CA SER A 131 0.65 10.96 0.58
C SER A 131 1.08 10.80 -0.88
N SER A 132 0.61 9.73 -1.57
CA SER A 132 0.85 9.55 -3.00
C SER A 132 0.22 10.65 -3.85
N LEU A 133 -1.00 11.07 -3.53
CA LEU A 133 -1.67 12.14 -4.26
C LEU A 133 -0.92 13.46 -4.11
N MET A 134 -0.55 13.85 -2.88
CA MET A 134 0.15 15.09 -2.60
C MET A 134 1.52 15.15 -3.28
N THR A 135 2.32 14.09 -3.17
CA THR A 135 3.64 14.02 -3.79
C THR A 135 3.56 14.00 -5.32
N SER A 136 2.59 13.30 -5.90
CA SER A 136 2.42 13.27 -7.36
C SER A 136 1.90 14.59 -7.93
N ILE A 137 1.00 15.28 -7.24
CA ILE A 137 0.56 16.62 -7.65
C ILE A 137 1.75 17.59 -7.61
N GLY A 138 2.54 17.55 -6.53
CA GLY A 138 3.73 18.41 -6.42
C GLY A 138 4.80 18.15 -7.47
N LEU A 139 5.00 16.88 -7.87
CA LEU A 139 6.04 16.49 -8.84
C LEU A 139 5.56 16.52 -10.29
N ASN A 140 4.32 16.11 -10.56
CA ASN A 140 3.84 15.78 -11.89
C ASN A 140 2.58 16.56 -12.29
N ASN A 141 1.99 17.34 -11.38
CA ASN A 141 0.69 18.03 -11.52
C ASN A 141 -0.44 17.10 -11.99
N ARG A 142 -0.42 15.85 -11.54
CA ARG A 142 -1.44 14.83 -11.85
C ARG A 142 -1.58 13.82 -10.72
N ALA A 143 -2.73 13.12 -10.66
CA ALA A 143 -2.92 12.02 -9.74
C ALA A 143 -2.01 10.81 -10.10
N PRO A 144 -1.51 10.05 -9.10
CA PRO A 144 -0.63 8.90 -9.32
C PRO A 144 -1.38 7.62 -9.70
N TYR A 145 -2.70 7.62 -9.67
CA TYR A 145 -3.56 6.48 -9.98
C TYR A 145 -4.82 6.91 -10.75
N LYS A 146 -5.34 5.99 -11.59
CA LYS A 146 -6.57 6.19 -12.37
C LYS A 146 -7.82 5.82 -11.58
N ILE A 147 -7.73 4.73 -10.81
CA ILE A 147 -8.81 4.18 -9.99
C ILE A 147 -8.30 4.04 -8.56
N CYS A 148 -9.07 4.50 -7.59
CA CYS A 148 -8.84 4.25 -6.18
C CYS A 148 -9.97 3.37 -5.64
N VAL A 149 -9.64 2.13 -5.27
CA VAL A 149 -10.56 1.17 -4.67
C VAL A 149 -10.32 1.15 -3.17
N THR A 150 -11.40 1.34 -2.41
CA THR A 150 -11.34 1.34 -0.95
C THR A 150 -12.18 0.21 -0.40
N HIS A 151 -11.57 -0.64 0.41
CA HIS A 151 -12.28 -1.71 1.11
C HIS A 151 -12.45 -1.40 2.60
N GLY A 152 -13.42 -2.07 3.23
CA GLY A 152 -13.63 -2.06 4.67
C GLY A 152 -12.63 -2.96 5.41
N PHE A 153 -12.76 -3.01 6.73
CA PHE A 153 -11.98 -3.90 7.58
C PHE A 153 -12.69 -5.23 7.82
N VAL A 154 -11.92 -6.25 8.15
CA VAL A 154 -12.47 -7.46 8.76
C VAL A 154 -12.73 -7.16 10.25
N VAL A 155 -13.97 -7.33 10.66
CA VAL A 155 -14.46 -7.02 12.02
C VAL A 155 -15.04 -8.27 12.67
N ASP A 156 -15.09 -8.29 13.99
CA ASP A 156 -15.85 -9.31 14.72
C ASP A 156 -17.36 -9.08 14.61
N LEU A 157 -18.17 -9.92 15.24
CA LEU A 157 -19.63 -9.81 15.18
C LEU A 157 -20.17 -8.55 15.89
N ASP A 158 -19.36 -7.94 16.74
CA ASP A 158 -19.68 -6.68 17.44
C ASP A 158 -19.22 -5.45 16.65
N GLY A 159 -18.66 -5.65 15.46
CA GLY A 159 -18.17 -4.56 14.58
C GLY A 159 -16.80 -4.02 14.97
N LYS A 160 -16.07 -4.69 15.87
CA LYS A 160 -14.73 -4.28 16.28
C LYS A 160 -13.67 -4.83 15.32
N LYS A 161 -12.77 -3.96 14.87
CA LYS A 161 -11.67 -4.35 13.97
C LYS A 161 -10.81 -5.47 14.57
N ILE A 162 -10.65 -6.55 13.81
CA ILE A 162 -9.74 -7.65 14.14
C ILE A 162 -8.31 -7.21 13.76
N SER A 163 -7.43 -7.13 14.77
CA SER A 163 -6.03 -6.74 14.57
C SER A 163 -5.08 -7.61 15.37
N LYS A 164 -3.81 -7.68 14.95
CA LYS A 164 -2.76 -8.47 15.64
C LYS A 164 -2.52 -8.04 17.09
N SER A 165 -2.75 -6.77 17.41
CA SER A 165 -2.59 -6.19 18.76
C SER A 165 -3.92 -6.11 19.54
N GLY A 166 -5.00 -6.63 18.99
CA GLY A 166 -6.33 -6.59 19.59
C GLY A 166 -6.57 -7.72 20.59
N THR A 167 -7.65 -7.60 21.35
CA THR A 167 -8.12 -8.58 22.35
C THR A 167 -8.90 -9.75 21.72
N TYR A 168 -8.85 -9.93 20.40
CA TYR A 168 -9.56 -11.01 19.73
C TYR A 168 -8.83 -12.35 19.95
N GLU A 169 -9.40 -13.21 20.75
CA GLU A 169 -8.77 -14.47 21.22
C GLU A 169 -8.88 -15.64 20.24
N LYS A 170 -9.75 -15.53 19.20
CA LYS A 170 -9.94 -16.62 18.22
C LYS A 170 -8.90 -16.54 17.11
N PRO A 171 -8.60 -17.67 16.42
CA PRO A 171 -7.66 -17.67 15.30
C PRO A 171 -8.07 -16.68 14.19
N THR A 172 -7.10 -15.92 13.71
CA THR A 172 -7.27 -14.94 12.61
C THR A 172 -6.39 -15.23 11.40
N ALA A 173 -5.42 -16.13 11.55
CA ALA A 173 -4.50 -16.49 10.47
C ALA A 173 -5.21 -17.34 9.40
N ALA A 174 -5.00 -17.00 8.13
CA ALA A 174 -5.56 -17.74 7.01
C ALA A 174 -5.21 -19.23 7.04
N ASP A 175 -3.99 -19.58 7.47
CA ASP A 175 -3.50 -20.96 7.55
C ASP A 175 -4.36 -21.84 8.46
N HIS A 176 -4.89 -21.29 9.56
CA HIS A 176 -5.81 -22.01 10.43
C HIS A 176 -7.09 -22.43 9.67
N PHE A 177 -7.68 -21.51 8.91
CA PHE A 177 -8.92 -21.77 8.16
C PHE A 177 -8.66 -22.66 6.95
N VAL A 178 -7.52 -22.48 6.28
CA VAL A 178 -7.07 -23.35 5.17
C VAL A 178 -6.88 -24.78 5.68
N GLY A 179 -6.24 -24.97 6.82
CA GLY A 179 -6.04 -26.29 7.43
C GLY A 179 -7.35 -26.97 7.83
N LYS A 180 -8.33 -26.21 8.31
CA LYS A 180 -9.60 -26.76 8.80
C LYS A 180 -10.66 -26.95 7.71
N TYR A 181 -10.77 -26.00 6.77
CA TYR A 181 -11.86 -25.95 5.79
C TYR A 181 -11.39 -26.08 4.34
N GLY A 182 -10.10 -25.96 4.09
CA GLY A 182 -9.54 -25.92 2.73
C GLY A 182 -9.48 -24.50 2.13
N ALA A 183 -8.52 -24.28 1.23
CA ALA A 183 -8.30 -22.97 0.60
C ALA A 183 -9.48 -22.49 -0.24
N ASP A 184 -10.19 -23.41 -0.89
CA ASP A 184 -11.32 -23.05 -1.75
C ASP A 184 -12.49 -22.46 -0.98
N LEU A 185 -12.70 -22.89 0.27
CA LEU A 185 -13.76 -22.33 1.09
C LEU A 185 -13.44 -20.89 1.50
N LEU A 186 -12.16 -20.61 1.81
CA LEU A 186 -11.70 -19.26 2.12
C LEU A 186 -11.82 -18.34 0.91
N ARG A 187 -11.48 -18.83 -0.28
CA ARG A 187 -11.65 -18.09 -1.54
C ARG A 187 -13.13 -17.81 -1.85
N LEU A 188 -13.99 -18.80 -1.64
CA LEU A 188 -15.43 -18.65 -1.84
C LEU A 188 -16.02 -17.62 -0.89
N TRP A 189 -15.60 -17.61 0.39
CA TRP A 189 -15.96 -16.58 1.35
C TRP A 189 -15.54 -15.20 0.85
N ALA A 190 -14.26 -15.00 0.52
CA ALA A 190 -13.74 -13.73 0.04
C ALA A 190 -14.46 -13.20 -1.21
N SER A 191 -14.89 -14.13 -2.11
CA SER A 191 -15.63 -13.78 -3.34
C SER A 191 -17.11 -13.47 -3.09
N SER A 192 -17.66 -13.83 -1.95
CA SER A 192 -19.08 -13.67 -1.61
C SER A 192 -19.40 -12.42 -0.79
N ILE A 193 -18.38 -11.69 -0.34
CA ILE A 193 -18.55 -10.52 0.51
C ILE A 193 -18.61 -9.21 -0.29
N ASP A 194 -19.31 -8.23 0.25
CA ASP A 194 -19.22 -6.85 -0.20
C ASP A 194 -18.03 -6.17 0.47
N PHE A 195 -16.94 -6.01 -0.27
CA PHE A 195 -15.71 -5.40 0.23
C PHE A 195 -15.81 -3.89 0.47
N THR A 196 -16.85 -3.23 0.01
CA THR A 196 -17.01 -1.77 0.14
C THR A 196 -17.40 -1.33 1.54
N THR A 197 -17.77 -2.28 2.39
CA THR A 197 -18.13 -2.09 3.80
C THR A 197 -17.27 -2.97 4.70
N ASP A 198 -17.33 -2.76 6.01
CA ASP A 198 -16.70 -3.64 6.97
C ASP A 198 -17.32 -5.04 6.91
N VAL A 199 -16.46 -6.06 6.97
CA VAL A 199 -16.83 -7.46 6.75
C VAL A 199 -16.86 -8.20 8.08
N PRO A 200 -18.03 -8.59 8.60
CA PRO A 200 -18.13 -9.44 9.77
C PRO A 200 -17.47 -10.80 9.52
N PHE A 201 -16.67 -11.24 10.51
CA PHE A 201 -15.95 -12.50 10.45
C PHE A 201 -16.24 -13.35 11.66
N SER A 202 -16.65 -14.58 11.42
CA SER A 202 -16.78 -15.61 12.46
C SER A 202 -16.60 -17.00 11.89
N GLU A 203 -16.24 -17.96 12.72
CA GLU A 203 -16.08 -19.35 12.28
C GLU A 203 -17.40 -19.98 11.83
N GLU A 204 -18.53 -19.52 12.34
CA GLU A 204 -19.86 -19.99 11.94
C GLU A 204 -20.19 -19.68 10.48
N ILE A 205 -19.63 -18.60 9.94
CA ILE A 205 -19.77 -18.25 8.51
C ILE A 205 -19.17 -19.35 7.65
N PHE A 206 -17.99 -19.86 8.01
CA PHE A 206 -17.34 -20.96 7.28
C PHE A 206 -18.12 -22.27 7.39
N THR A 207 -18.70 -22.57 8.54
CA THR A 207 -19.54 -23.77 8.70
C THR A 207 -20.74 -23.73 7.77
N ARG A 208 -21.43 -22.60 7.68
CA ARG A 208 -22.57 -22.42 6.75
C ARG A 208 -22.15 -22.48 5.29
N LEU A 209 -21.02 -21.84 4.97
CA LEU A 209 -20.51 -21.80 3.60
C LEU A 209 -20.02 -23.19 3.13
N ALA A 210 -19.57 -24.05 4.05
CA ALA A 210 -19.16 -25.43 3.74
C ALA A 210 -20.30 -26.26 3.12
N ASP A 211 -21.53 -26.04 3.53
CA ASP A 211 -22.69 -26.74 2.94
C ASP A 211 -22.95 -26.27 1.49
N THR A 212 -22.84 -24.98 1.24
CA THR A 212 -22.95 -24.43 -0.13
C THR A 212 -21.83 -24.96 -1.02
N TYR A 213 -20.59 -24.93 -0.54
CA TYR A 213 -19.43 -25.47 -1.26
C TYR A 213 -19.59 -26.96 -1.58
N ARG A 214 -20.09 -27.76 -0.64
CA ARG A 214 -20.33 -29.18 -0.82
C ARG A 214 -21.36 -29.45 -1.94
N ARG A 215 -22.41 -28.64 -2.03
CA ARG A 215 -23.40 -28.71 -3.13
C ARG A 215 -22.77 -28.41 -4.47
N ILE A 216 -22.00 -27.31 -4.58
CA ILE A 216 -21.27 -26.92 -5.79
C ILE A 216 -20.33 -28.05 -6.22
N ARG A 217 -19.50 -28.55 -5.32
CA ARG A 217 -18.56 -29.63 -5.61
C ARG A 217 -19.24 -30.92 -6.06
N ASN A 218 -20.33 -31.31 -5.42
CA ASN A 218 -21.10 -32.51 -5.81
C ASN A 218 -21.73 -32.35 -7.21
N THR A 219 -22.26 -31.16 -7.53
CA THR A 219 -22.79 -30.88 -8.87
C THR A 219 -21.70 -31.01 -9.94
N LEU A 220 -20.54 -30.36 -9.70
CA LEU A 220 -19.40 -30.46 -10.62
C LEU A 220 -18.92 -31.90 -10.79
N ARG A 221 -18.89 -32.70 -9.72
CA ARG A 221 -18.51 -34.12 -9.77
C ARG A 221 -19.47 -34.92 -10.63
N ILE A 222 -20.79 -34.70 -10.53
CA ILE A 222 -21.79 -35.36 -11.34
C ILE A 222 -21.63 -34.99 -12.82
N LEU A 223 -21.47 -33.68 -13.10
CA LEU A 223 -21.27 -33.20 -14.47
C LEU A 223 -20.01 -33.81 -15.11
N LEU A 224 -18.89 -33.77 -14.40
CA LEU A 224 -17.62 -34.35 -14.86
C LEU A 224 -17.74 -35.90 -15.06
N GLY A 225 -18.45 -36.57 -14.16
CA GLY A 225 -18.71 -38.01 -14.33
C GLY A 225 -19.52 -38.34 -15.56
N ASN A 226 -20.51 -37.51 -15.91
CA ASN A 226 -21.30 -37.68 -17.13
C ASN A 226 -20.57 -37.27 -18.42
N LEU A 227 -19.50 -36.49 -18.31
CA LEU A 227 -18.71 -35.99 -19.43
C LEU A 227 -17.38 -36.74 -19.61
N HIS A 228 -17.15 -37.83 -18.86
CA HIS A 228 -15.83 -38.50 -18.84
C HIS A 228 -15.41 -39.07 -20.21
N ASP A 229 -16.35 -39.48 -21.05
CA ASP A 229 -16.16 -40.00 -22.40
C ASP A 229 -16.41 -38.97 -23.51
N PHE A 230 -16.80 -37.73 -23.14
CA PHE A 230 -17.04 -36.66 -24.09
C PHE A 230 -15.74 -36.20 -24.76
N LYS A 231 -15.71 -36.24 -26.12
CA LYS A 231 -14.61 -35.72 -26.94
C LYS A 231 -15.04 -34.42 -27.60
N SER A 232 -14.45 -33.29 -27.15
CA SER A 232 -14.68 -31.98 -27.77
C SER A 232 -14.31 -32.01 -29.26
N GLY A 233 -15.21 -31.58 -30.14
CA GLY A 233 -14.98 -31.50 -31.60
C GLY A 233 -15.42 -32.71 -32.43
N SER A 234 -16.04 -33.74 -31.82
CA SER A 234 -16.72 -34.79 -32.60
C SER A 234 -18.01 -34.23 -33.24
N GLU A 235 -18.35 -34.71 -34.47
CA GLU A 235 -19.58 -34.29 -35.16
C GLU A 235 -20.85 -34.57 -34.33
N GLU A 236 -20.83 -35.58 -33.46
CA GLU A 236 -21.92 -35.92 -32.54
C GLU A 236 -22.16 -34.87 -31.44
N SER A 237 -21.18 -34.02 -31.12
CA SER A 237 -21.31 -32.94 -30.09
C SER A 237 -21.99 -31.68 -30.62
N ARG A 238 -22.41 -31.66 -31.91
CA ARG A 238 -23.08 -30.52 -32.56
C ARG A 238 -24.57 -30.72 -32.80
N LYS A 239 -25.14 -31.85 -32.41
CA LYS A 239 -26.58 -32.14 -32.42
C LYS A 239 -27.13 -31.97 -30.99
#